data_a60a16d50f3b35c38f976403988e2f0d
#
_entry.id   a60a16d50f3b35c38f976403988e2f0d
#
_cell.length_a   1.000
_cell.length_b   1.000
_cell.length_c   1.000
_cell.angle_alpha   90.00
_cell.angle_beta   90.00
_cell.angle_gamma   90.00
#
_symmetry.space_group_name_H-M   'P 1'
#
loop_
_entity.id
_entity.type
_entity.pdbx_description
1 polymer ?
#
loop_
_entity_poly.entity_id
_entity_poly.type
_entity_poly.pdbx_seq_one_letter_code
_entity_poly.pdbx_strand_id
1 'polypeptide(L)'
;MKLLRLYQDQAREHPGEAKYMLVANAIAQGVEDGCLAPGESLPTHRELAEALGVTIGTVSRGYAEAAQRGLTVGVTGRGTFVTAPCHDVDVYEGAGRMHDLGFIAPFEYLNPDLNEAVAELSRYADLKELSNYQQPRGLLRHREAGAHWAGRYGLAVSPENLLVCAGAQHALLTVLASLFNPGDHIAAEQLSYPLLKQLARRLRLNLTPVRMDQGGMLPDSLEAACRAGGIKGLYLMPTCQNPTLAQIPEYRRRELVEICRRYDVMIIEDDVYALSLEHNLPPLASLAPERCCFIASTSEALSGGLRIAYLCPPDAVFAELERTISYTISMAPPLMAELATMWIRNGTADRVLAAKRREAAERNALARQLLDGFPLETRTTGFFCWLKLPDPWAAVAFAEAARQRGIIVADSDLFALNHASPEQGVRLALGGVRTREALADALGTLAGMLHG
;
A
#
# COMPACT_ATOMS: atom_id res chain seq x y z
N MET A 1 29.79 11.30 21.97
CA MET A 1 28.65 10.55 21.38
C MET A 1 27.55 11.55 21.00
N LYS A 2 27.09 11.55 19.75
CA LYS A 2 26.02 12.43 19.25
C LYS A 2 24.75 12.31 20.13
N LEU A 3 24.31 11.08 20.42
CA LEU A 3 23.11 10.79 21.19
C LEU A 3 23.15 11.31 22.66
N LEU A 4 24.33 11.38 23.27
CA LEU A 4 24.51 11.96 24.61
C LEU A 4 24.14 13.45 24.62
N ARG A 5 24.58 14.21 23.63
CA ARG A 5 24.28 15.64 23.49
C ARG A 5 22.77 15.85 23.27
N LEU A 6 22.19 15.14 22.35
CA LEU A 6 20.74 15.20 22.08
C LEU A 6 19.91 14.88 23.33
N TYR A 7 20.29 13.86 24.09
CA TYR A 7 19.62 13.52 25.35
C TYR A 7 19.71 14.66 26.38
N GLN A 8 20.89 15.28 26.49
CA GLN A 8 21.08 16.42 27.44
C GLN A 8 20.24 17.63 27.03
N ASP A 9 20.13 17.89 25.73
CA ASP A 9 19.30 18.98 25.23
C ASP A 9 17.81 18.69 25.50
N GLN A 10 17.32 17.48 25.22
CA GLN A 10 15.96 17.06 25.56
C GLN A 10 15.68 17.12 27.08
N ALA A 11 16.64 16.78 27.93
CA ALA A 11 16.48 16.87 29.38
C ALA A 11 16.39 18.29 29.90
N ARG A 12 17.00 19.27 29.20
CA ARG A 12 16.89 20.69 29.52
C ARG A 12 15.57 21.29 29.05
N GLU A 13 15.11 20.90 27.86
CA GLU A 13 13.86 21.41 27.27
C GLU A 13 12.62 20.85 27.96
N HIS A 14 12.70 19.61 28.45
CA HIS A 14 11.59 18.90 29.08
C HIS A 14 11.91 18.42 30.52
N PRO A 15 12.13 19.36 31.49
CA PRO A 15 12.43 19.01 32.84
C PRO A 15 11.22 18.30 33.48
N GLY A 16 11.38 17.06 33.89
CA GLY A 16 10.32 16.24 34.50
C GLY A 16 9.76 15.11 33.62
N GLU A 17 10.16 15.03 32.36
CA GLU A 17 9.78 13.92 31.52
C GLU A 17 10.51 12.63 31.92
N ALA A 18 9.86 11.49 31.72
CA ALA A 18 10.44 10.20 32.07
C ALA A 18 11.72 9.93 31.26
N LYS A 19 12.81 9.52 31.94
CA LYS A 19 14.14 9.35 31.32
C LYS A 19 14.13 8.46 30.05
N TYR A 20 13.28 7.43 30.00
CA TYR A 20 13.19 6.58 28.81
C TYR A 20 12.55 7.34 27.62
N MET A 21 11.62 8.25 27.89
CA MET A 21 11.03 9.12 26.86
C MET A 21 12.07 10.09 26.29
N LEU A 22 12.90 10.67 27.17
CA LEU A 22 14.01 11.53 26.74
C LEU A 22 15.01 10.78 25.83
N VAL A 23 15.24 9.49 26.08
CA VAL A 23 16.05 8.65 25.17
C VAL A 23 15.39 8.51 23.80
N ALA A 24 14.08 8.21 23.76
CA ALA A 24 13.35 8.07 22.51
C ALA A 24 13.26 9.42 21.75
N ASN A 25 13.04 10.52 22.47
CA ASN A 25 12.97 11.87 21.87
C ASN A 25 14.35 12.31 21.33
N ALA A 26 15.44 12.00 22.02
CA ALA A 26 16.80 12.26 21.55
C ALA A 26 17.12 11.51 20.24
N ILE A 27 16.62 10.26 20.10
CA ILE A 27 16.74 9.50 18.85
C ILE A 27 15.88 10.16 17.76
N ALA A 28 14.64 10.55 18.08
CA ALA A 28 13.76 11.23 17.13
C ALA A 28 14.39 12.52 16.59
N GLN A 29 14.88 13.37 17.49
CA GLN A 29 15.56 14.61 17.13
C GLN A 29 16.81 14.34 16.28
N GLY A 30 17.62 13.32 16.63
CA GLY A 30 18.82 12.98 15.87
C GLY A 30 18.52 12.48 14.45
N VAL A 31 17.40 11.80 14.26
CA VAL A 31 16.92 11.37 12.92
C VAL A 31 16.39 12.59 12.14
N GLU A 32 15.60 13.45 12.78
CA GLU A 32 15.00 14.64 12.16
C GLU A 32 16.07 15.66 11.73
N ASP A 33 17.09 15.90 12.56
CA ASP A 33 18.22 16.78 12.24
C ASP A 33 19.26 16.16 11.30
N GLY A 34 19.09 14.90 10.90
CA GLY A 34 20.05 14.17 10.08
C GLY A 34 21.38 13.84 10.81
N CYS A 35 21.44 14.07 12.13
CA CYS A 35 22.61 13.75 12.95
C CYS A 35 22.81 12.24 13.15
N LEU A 36 21.73 11.47 13.12
CA LEU A 36 21.75 10.01 13.09
C LEU A 36 21.33 9.54 11.71
N ALA A 37 22.27 8.96 10.99
CA ALA A 37 22.02 8.51 9.61
C ALA A 37 21.21 7.20 9.58
N PRO A 38 20.35 6.98 8.58
CA PRO A 38 19.73 5.70 8.34
C PRO A 38 20.76 4.57 8.25
N GLY A 39 20.50 3.45 8.92
CA GLY A 39 21.43 2.33 9.02
C GLY A 39 22.58 2.53 10.01
N GLU A 40 22.69 3.70 10.65
CA GLU A 40 23.72 3.93 11.69
C GLU A 40 23.42 3.04 12.90
N SER A 41 24.45 2.34 13.39
CA SER A 41 24.37 1.51 14.60
C SER A 41 24.30 2.40 15.83
N LEU A 42 23.26 2.24 16.62
CA LEU A 42 23.17 2.88 17.93
C LEU A 42 24.04 2.15 18.95
N PRO A 43 24.53 2.86 20.01
CA PRO A 43 25.26 2.22 21.09
C PRO A 43 24.47 1.07 21.72
N THR A 44 25.19 0.06 22.26
CA THR A 44 24.54 -1.00 23.01
C THR A 44 23.80 -0.42 24.22
N HIS A 45 22.79 -1.11 24.70
CA HIS A 45 22.02 -0.72 25.88
C HIS A 45 22.91 -0.41 27.09
N ARG A 46 24.01 -1.16 27.25
CA ARG A 46 24.97 -0.98 28.35
C ARG A 46 25.82 0.27 28.16
N GLU A 47 26.39 0.48 26.97
CA GLU A 47 27.19 1.67 26.65
C GLU A 47 26.39 2.95 26.78
N LEU A 48 25.15 2.96 26.27
CA LEU A 48 24.30 4.14 26.37
C LEU A 48 23.86 4.41 27.81
N ALA A 49 23.52 3.36 28.59
CA ALA A 49 23.15 3.49 29.98
C ALA A 49 24.28 4.10 30.82
N GLU A 50 25.53 3.64 30.62
CA GLU A 50 26.73 4.16 31.25
C GLU A 50 26.98 5.64 30.86
N ALA A 51 26.91 5.94 29.56
CA ALA A 51 27.14 7.31 29.05
C ALA A 51 26.09 8.32 29.56
N LEU A 52 24.84 7.90 29.74
CA LEU A 52 23.72 8.77 30.17
C LEU A 52 23.53 8.81 31.69
N GLY A 53 24.20 7.95 32.45
CA GLY A 53 24.00 7.83 33.90
C GLY A 53 22.60 7.32 34.28
N VAL A 54 22.06 6.40 33.48
CA VAL A 54 20.74 5.76 33.66
C VAL A 54 20.83 4.25 33.76
N THR A 55 19.73 3.56 34.10
CA THR A 55 19.72 2.11 34.13
C THR A 55 19.61 1.51 32.73
N ILE A 56 20.13 0.30 32.53
CA ILE A 56 19.96 -0.46 31.28
C ILE A 56 18.48 -0.60 30.94
N GLY A 57 17.60 -0.84 31.94
CA GLY A 57 16.16 -0.93 31.76
C GLY A 57 15.54 0.39 31.22
N THR A 58 16.08 1.54 31.61
CA THR A 58 15.66 2.85 31.07
C THR A 58 16.00 2.96 29.57
N VAL A 59 17.21 2.57 29.19
CA VAL A 59 17.62 2.56 27.78
C VAL A 59 16.83 1.54 26.96
N SER A 60 16.61 0.34 27.50
CA SER A 60 15.81 -0.69 26.84
C SER A 60 14.38 -0.21 26.56
N ARG A 61 13.74 0.46 27.53
CA ARG A 61 12.42 1.09 27.32
C ARG A 61 12.47 2.22 26.31
N GLY A 62 13.51 3.04 26.33
CA GLY A 62 13.69 4.14 25.36
C GLY A 62 13.89 3.62 23.93
N TYR A 63 14.67 2.56 23.76
CA TYR A 63 14.84 1.91 22.46
C TYR A 63 13.56 1.20 21.99
N ALA A 64 12.83 0.57 22.91
CA ALA A 64 11.53 0.00 22.58
C ALA A 64 10.51 1.06 22.14
N GLU A 65 10.48 2.21 22.83
CA GLU A 65 9.65 3.36 22.46
C GLU A 65 10.07 3.93 21.09
N ALA A 66 11.38 4.10 20.86
CA ALA A 66 11.90 4.53 19.56
C ALA A 66 11.56 3.53 18.44
N ALA A 67 11.59 2.23 18.72
CA ALA A 67 11.18 1.18 17.78
C ALA A 67 9.67 1.23 17.50
N GLN A 68 8.82 1.47 18.52
CA GLN A 68 7.38 1.67 18.32
C GLN A 68 7.08 2.91 17.45
N ARG A 69 7.91 3.94 17.56
CA ARG A 69 7.82 5.13 16.69
C ARG A 69 8.43 4.90 15.30
N GLY A 70 8.98 3.71 15.02
CA GLY A 70 9.62 3.36 13.77
C GLY A 70 10.97 4.04 13.54
N LEU A 71 11.63 4.55 14.59
CA LEU A 71 12.90 5.26 14.49
C LEU A 71 14.11 4.34 14.59
N THR A 72 13.93 3.15 15.15
CA THR A 72 15.01 2.16 15.32
C THR A 72 14.54 0.75 15.06
N VAL A 73 15.48 -0.13 14.70
CA VAL A 73 15.26 -1.57 14.52
C VAL A 73 16.33 -2.35 15.27
N GLY A 74 15.88 -3.33 16.05
CA GLY A 74 16.79 -4.29 16.71
C GLY A 74 17.06 -5.48 15.80
N VAL A 75 18.34 -5.77 15.52
CA VAL A 75 18.76 -6.97 14.77
C VAL A 75 19.43 -7.93 15.73
N THR A 76 18.85 -9.12 15.90
CA THR A 76 19.35 -10.14 16.82
C THR A 76 20.82 -10.47 16.53
N GLY A 77 21.68 -10.32 17.53
CA GLY A 77 23.13 -10.56 17.42
C GLY A 77 23.94 -9.45 16.74
N ARG A 78 23.31 -8.38 16.23
CA ARG A 78 24.01 -7.28 15.55
C ARG A 78 23.83 -5.90 16.22
N GLY A 79 22.78 -5.72 17.03
CA GLY A 79 22.53 -4.45 17.75
C GLY A 79 21.26 -3.74 17.31
N THR A 80 21.12 -2.47 17.70
CA THR A 80 20.02 -1.58 17.35
C THR A 80 20.52 -0.57 16.31
N PHE A 81 19.76 -0.40 15.24
CA PHE A 81 20.10 0.49 14.13
C PHE A 81 19.03 1.55 13.95
N VAL A 82 19.43 2.73 13.50
CA VAL A 82 18.50 3.78 13.08
C VAL A 82 17.77 3.27 11.84
N THR A 83 16.45 3.28 11.89
CA THR A 83 15.65 2.99 10.71
C THR A 83 15.88 4.11 9.69
N ALA A 84 15.99 3.75 8.41
CA ALA A 84 15.71 4.75 7.40
C ALA A 84 14.35 5.38 7.77
N PRO A 85 14.22 6.73 7.83
CA PRO A 85 12.89 7.29 7.86
C PRO A 85 12.13 6.52 6.78
N CYS A 86 10.96 5.92 7.12
CA CYS A 86 10.01 5.64 6.06
C CYS A 86 9.98 6.95 5.32
N HIS A 87 10.60 7.02 4.16
CA HIS A 87 10.38 8.15 3.30
C HIS A 87 8.87 8.20 3.23
N ASP A 88 8.26 9.20 3.87
CA ASP A 88 6.99 9.67 3.37
C ASP A 88 7.28 9.68 1.89
N VAL A 89 6.66 8.75 1.18
CA VAL A 89 6.90 8.62 -0.24
C VAL A 89 6.62 10.02 -0.73
N ASP A 90 7.67 10.82 -0.93
CA ASP A 90 7.59 12.07 -1.69
C ASP A 90 7.33 11.62 -3.13
N VAL A 91 6.10 11.10 -3.28
CA VAL A 91 5.54 10.53 -4.50
C VAL A 91 5.48 11.60 -5.60
N TYR A 92 5.79 12.85 -5.26
CA TYR A 92 5.52 13.99 -6.11
C TYR A 92 6.71 14.95 -6.33
N GLU A 93 7.83 14.82 -5.60
CA GLU A 93 9.00 15.67 -5.80
C GLU A 93 10.13 14.92 -6.50
N GLY A 94 10.23 15.03 -7.81
CA GLY A 94 11.35 14.47 -8.59
C GLY A 94 11.18 14.48 -10.10
N ALA A 95 10.14 15.08 -10.62
CA ALA A 95 9.71 14.97 -12.02
C ALA A 95 10.61 15.66 -13.08
N GLY A 96 11.86 16.00 -12.79
CA GLY A 96 12.68 16.76 -13.74
C GLY A 96 13.77 16.01 -14.48
N ARG A 97 14.35 14.93 -13.94
CA ARG A 97 15.52 14.23 -14.48
C ARG A 97 15.63 12.74 -14.16
N MET A 98 14.68 12.13 -13.45
CA MET A 98 14.78 10.73 -13.03
C MET A 98 13.66 9.89 -13.66
N HIS A 99 14.00 8.65 -14.02
CA HIS A 99 13.03 7.64 -14.46
C HIS A 99 12.39 7.00 -13.22
N ASP A 100 11.18 7.41 -12.87
CA ASP A 100 10.48 6.85 -11.70
C ASP A 100 9.76 5.54 -12.06
N LEU A 101 10.38 4.42 -11.72
CA LEU A 101 9.79 3.08 -11.75
C LEU A 101 9.37 2.61 -10.33
N GLY A 102 9.45 3.48 -9.33
CA GLY A 102 9.05 3.19 -7.95
C GLY A 102 7.57 3.38 -7.69
N PHE A 103 6.93 4.37 -8.33
CA PHE A 103 5.51 4.67 -8.16
C PHE A 103 4.64 4.10 -9.28
N ILE A 104 3.51 3.48 -8.91
CA ILE A 104 2.56 2.95 -9.90
C ILE A 104 1.60 4.06 -10.34
N ALA A 105 1.88 4.68 -11.49
CA ALA A 105 1.00 5.63 -12.17
C ALA A 105 0.66 5.06 -13.57
N PRO A 106 -0.43 4.26 -13.69
CA PRO A 106 -0.63 3.49 -14.90
C PRO A 106 -1.02 4.37 -16.09
N PHE A 107 -0.03 4.73 -16.92
CA PHE A 107 -0.21 5.36 -18.23
C PHE A 107 -1.14 6.57 -18.20
N GLU A 108 -0.85 7.56 -17.36
CA GLU A 108 -1.71 8.74 -17.15
C GLU A 108 -2.04 9.52 -18.44
N TYR A 109 -1.15 9.45 -19.44
CA TYR A 109 -1.40 10.03 -20.76
C TYR A 109 -2.53 9.36 -21.55
N LEU A 110 -3.01 8.19 -21.09
CA LEU A 110 -4.20 7.50 -21.61
C LEU A 110 -5.48 7.83 -20.83
N ASN A 111 -5.38 8.62 -19.76
CA ASN A 111 -6.56 9.06 -19.02
C ASN A 111 -7.47 9.91 -19.91
N PRO A 112 -8.80 9.90 -19.69
CA PRO A 112 -9.72 10.74 -20.45
C PRO A 112 -9.41 12.23 -20.26
N ASP A 113 -9.68 13.03 -21.31
CA ASP A 113 -9.56 14.49 -21.21
C ASP A 113 -10.62 15.04 -20.24
N LEU A 114 -10.13 15.72 -19.20
CA LEU A 114 -11.00 16.28 -18.17
C LEU A 114 -11.78 17.51 -18.67
N ASN A 115 -11.21 18.30 -19.59
CA ASN A 115 -11.91 19.46 -20.14
C ASN A 115 -13.12 19.03 -20.96
N GLU A 116 -12.96 18.01 -21.82
CA GLU A 116 -14.05 17.42 -22.59
C GLU A 116 -15.11 16.83 -21.67
N ALA A 117 -14.67 16.11 -20.63
CA ALA A 117 -15.57 15.47 -19.67
C ALA A 117 -16.41 16.48 -18.88
N VAL A 118 -15.81 17.59 -18.40
CA VAL A 118 -16.53 18.63 -17.69
C VAL A 118 -17.47 19.40 -18.63
N ALA A 119 -17.06 19.65 -19.87
CA ALA A 119 -17.91 20.27 -20.88
C ALA A 119 -19.11 19.39 -21.26
N GLU A 120 -18.93 18.07 -21.35
CA GLU A 120 -20.01 17.12 -21.55
C GLU A 120 -20.95 17.10 -20.33
N LEU A 121 -20.38 16.98 -19.12
CA LEU A 121 -21.14 16.92 -17.87
C LEU A 121 -22.04 18.16 -17.69
N SER A 122 -21.54 19.36 -18.01
CA SER A 122 -22.27 20.62 -17.88
C SER A 122 -23.54 20.72 -18.71
N ARG A 123 -23.73 19.85 -19.71
CA ARG A 123 -24.91 19.86 -20.60
C ARG A 123 -26.11 19.13 -20.00
N TYR A 124 -25.91 18.21 -19.06
CA TYR A 124 -26.99 17.39 -18.53
C TYR A 124 -27.01 17.24 -17.01
N ALA A 125 -25.92 17.52 -16.33
CA ALA A 125 -25.86 17.41 -14.88
C ALA A 125 -26.18 18.74 -14.20
N ASP A 126 -26.90 18.70 -13.09
CA ASP A 126 -27.04 19.85 -12.21
C ASP A 126 -25.77 20.05 -11.39
N LEU A 127 -24.85 20.86 -11.92
CA LEU A 127 -23.58 21.20 -11.25
C LEU A 127 -23.82 21.89 -9.90
N LYS A 128 -24.95 22.57 -9.71
CA LYS A 128 -25.32 23.18 -8.44
C LYS A 128 -25.65 22.10 -7.40
N GLU A 129 -26.36 21.05 -7.79
CA GLU A 129 -26.57 19.87 -6.92
C GLU A 129 -25.25 19.27 -6.49
N LEU A 130 -24.31 19.06 -7.43
CA LEU A 130 -23.01 18.45 -7.18
C LEU A 130 -22.07 19.33 -6.33
N SER A 131 -22.36 20.62 -6.17
CA SER A 131 -21.60 21.52 -5.29
C SER A 131 -22.11 21.55 -3.84
N ASN A 132 -23.24 20.90 -3.56
CA ASN A 132 -23.84 20.84 -2.23
C ASN A 132 -23.39 19.60 -1.45
N TYR A 133 -23.57 19.63 -0.12
CA TYR A 133 -23.43 18.43 0.72
C TYR A 133 -24.40 17.34 0.28
N GLN A 134 -23.88 16.12 0.23
CA GLN A 134 -24.62 14.91 -0.13
C GLN A 134 -24.57 13.89 1.00
N GLN A 135 -25.31 12.80 0.84
CA GLN A 135 -25.25 11.68 1.78
C GLN A 135 -23.83 11.07 1.82
N PRO A 136 -23.33 10.66 3.00
CA PRO A 136 -21.98 10.07 3.13
C PRO A 136 -21.75 8.86 2.21
N ARG A 137 -22.80 8.05 1.97
CA ARG A 137 -22.73 6.90 1.05
C ARG A 137 -22.60 7.25 -0.42
N GLY A 138 -22.82 8.50 -0.81
CA GLY A 138 -22.90 8.97 -2.20
C GLY A 138 -24.31 8.86 -2.80
N LEU A 139 -24.54 9.57 -3.90
CA LEU A 139 -25.82 9.57 -4.61
C LEU A 139 -26.13 8.19 -5.18
N LEU A 140 -27.43 7.86 -5.32
CA LEU A 140 -27.86 6.56 -5.84
C LEU A 140 -27.23 6.26 -7.21
N ARG A 141 -27.23 7.23 -8.13
CA ARG A 141 -26.61 7.06 -9.47
C ARG A 141 -25.11 6.78 -9.43
N HIS A 142 -24.38 7.32 -8.43
CA HIS A 142 -22.96 7.02 -8.21
C HIS A 142 -22.78 5.58 -7.72
N ARG A 143 -23.66 5.11 -6.82
CA ARG A 143 -23.64 3.76 -6.28
C ARG A 143 -24.07 2.72 -7.32
N GLU A 144 -25.02 3.03 -8.20
CA GLU A 144 -25.37 2.19 -9.35
C GLU A 144 -24.18 2.01 -10.32
N ALA A 145 -23.46 3.10 -10.62
CA ALA A 145 -22.24 3.02 -11.40
C ALA A 145 -21.15 2.21 -10.69
N GLY A 146 -21.04 2.36 -9.37
CA GLY A 146 -20.16 1.56 -8.52
C GLY A 146 -20.49 0.08 -8.53
N ALA A 147 -21.76 -0.29 -8.47
CA ALA A 147 -22.20 -1.68 -8.58
C ALA A 147 -21.84 -2.28 -9.95
N HIS A 148 -22.05 -1.51 -11.02
CA HIS A 148 -21.62 -1.92 -12.35
C HIS A 148 -20.09 -2.06 -12.44
N TRP A 149 -19.33 -1.17 -11.80
CA TRP A 149 -17.87 -1.24 -11.72
C TRP A 149 -17.39 -2.46 -10.93
N ALA A 150 -18.00 -2.76 -9.77
CA ALA A 150 -17.71 -3.96 -9.00
C ALA A 150 -17.98 -5.25 -9.78
N GLY A 151 -18.98 -5.23 -10.68
CA GLY A 151 -19.26 -6.33 -11.59
C GLY A 151 -18.09 -6.73 -12.49
N ARG A 152 -17.17 -5.80 -12.82
CA ARG A 152 -15.95 -6.09 -13.60
C ARG A 152 -14.94 -6.94 -12.83
N TYR A 153 -14.99 -6.92 -11.51
CA TYR A 153 -14.21 -7.80 -10.63
C TYR A 153 -14.88 -9.17 -10.40
N GLY A 154 -16.07 -9.37 -10.97
CA GLY A 154 -16.88 -10.58 -10.72
C GLY A 154 -17.71 -10.51 -9.45
N LEU A 155 -17.90 -9.31 -8.87
CA LEU A 155 -18.70 -9.11 -7.67
C LEU A 155 -20.08 -8.50 -8.00
N ALA A 156 -21.15 -9.26 -7.76
CA ALA A 156 -22.51 -8.76 -7.82
C ALA A 156 -22.90 -8.12 -6.47
N VAL A 157 -23.16 -6.82 -6.47
CA VAL A 157 -23.51 -6.05 -5.27
C VAL A 157 -24.70 -5.14 -5.57
N SER A 158 -25.60 -5.00 -4.59
CA SER A 158 -26.69 -4.02 -4.67
C SER A 158 -26.13 -2.60 -4.48
N PRO A 159 -26.62 -1.59 -5.24
CA PRO A 159 -26.28 -0.19 -4.98
C PRO A 159 -26.60 0.26 -3.54
N GLU A 160 -27.54 -0.39 -2.86
CA GLU A 160 -27.86 -0.08 -1.46
C GLU A 160 -26.76 -0.50 -0.49
N ASN A 161 -25.96 -1.52 -0.85
CA ASN A 161 -24.86 -2.05 -0.06
C ASN A 161 -23.51 -1.58 -0.57
N LEU A 162 -23.44 -0.34 -1.09
CA LEU A 162 -22.22 0.22 -1.65
C LEU A 162 -22.01 1.64 -1.11
N LEU A 163 -20.75 1.94 -0.74
CA LEU A 163 -20.30 3.25 -0.26
C LEU A 163 -19.32 3.85 -1.26
N VAL A 164 -19.50 5.13 -1.58
CA VAL A 164 -18.56 5.90 -2.41
C VAL A 164 -17.49 6.50 -1.50
N CYS A 165 -16.22 6.21 -1.79
CA CYS A 165 -15.08 6.65 -1.01
C CYS A 165 -14.16 7.56 -1.83
N ALA A 166 -13.37 8.40 -1.15
CA ALA A 166 -12.36 9.26 -1.77
C ALA A 166 -11.07 8.46 -2.11
N GLY A 167 -11.20 7.44 -2.96
CA GLY A 167 -10.16 6.50 -3.36
C GLY A 167 -10.00 5.30 -2.41
N ALA A 168 -9.25 4.30 -2.87
CA ALA A 168 -9.03 3.05 -2.13
C ALA A 168 -8.38 3.26 -0.76
N GLN A 169 -7.46 4.22 -0.63
CA GLN A 169 -6.82 4.55 0.65
C GLN A 169 -7.84 5.02 1.70
N HIS A 170 -8.81 5.86 1.29
CA HIS A 170 -9.89 6.29 2.18
C HIS A 170 -10.82 5.12 2.51
N ALA A 171 -11.13 4.24 1.55
CA ALA A 171 -11.92 3.04 1.81
C ALA A 171 -11.21 2.13 2.84
N LEU A 172 -9.90 1.89 2.67
CA LEU A 172 -9.09 1.12 3.61
C LEU A 172 -9.05 1.77 5.01
N LEU A 173 -8.78 3.09 5.07
CA LEU A 173 -8.83 3.84 6.34
C LEU A 173 -10.19 3.70 7.02
N THR A 174 -11.28 3.83 6.26
CA THR A 174 -12.66 3.70 6.76
C THR A 174 -12.87 2.33 7.39
N VAL A 175 -12.48 1.25 6.71
CA VAL A 175 -12.61 -0.12 7.25
C VAL A 175 -11.77 -0.30 8.51
N LEU A 176 -10.49 0.09 8.48
CA LEU A 176 -9.58 -0.09 9.61
C LEU A 176 -10.03 0.72 10.84
N ALA A 177 -10.46 1.95 10.64
CA ALA A 177 -10.87 2.83 11.74
C ALA A 177 -12.25 2.48 12.33
N SER A 178 -13.13 1.83 11.53
CA SER A 178 -14.47 1.43 11.98
C SER A 178 -14.46 0.10 12.72
N LEU A 179 -13.78 -0.90 12.16
CA LEU A 179 -14.00 -2.30 12.55
C LEU A 179 -12.97 -2.83 13.53
N PHE A 180 -11.89 -2.06 13.78
CA PHE A 180 -10.82 -2.52 14.66
C PHE A 180 -10.46 -1.48 15.73
N ASN A 181 -10.10 -1.97 16.90
CA ASN A 181 -9.68 -1.17 18.04
C ASN A 181 -8.15 -1.12 18.17
N PRO A 182 -7.58 -0.07 18.80
CA PRO A 182 -6.18 -0.04 19.15
C PRO A 182 -5.74 -1.32 19.88
N GLY A 183 -4.70 -1.97 19.37
CA GLY A 183 -4.19 -3.24 19.89
C GLY A 183 -4.68 -4.47 19.12
N ASP A 184 -5.72 -4.38 18.30
CA ASP A 184 -6.18 -5.50 17.48
C ASP A 184 -5.11 -5.91 16.45
N HIS A 185 -5.09 -7.21 16.12
CA HIS A 185 -4.18 -7.79 15.16
C HIS A 185 -4.83 -8.01 13.80
N ILE A 186 -4.20 -7.48 12.76
CA ILE A 186 -4.58 -7.68 11.36
C ILE A 186 -3.52 -8.58 10.71
N ALA A 187 -3.93 -9.76 10.27
CA ALA A 187 -3.09 -10.61 9.44
C ALA A 187 -2.96 -10.00 8.04
N ALA A 188 -1.76 -10.02 7.47
CA ALA A 188 -1.53 -9.57 6.10
C ALA A 188 -0.36 -10.33 5.48
N GLU A 189 -0.27 -10.31 4.16
CA GLU A 189 0.84 -10.91 3.42
C GLU A 189 2.18 -10.33 3.89
N GLN A 190 3.20 -11.18 4.07
CA GLN A 190 4.52 -10.76 4.60
C GLN A 190 5.19 -9.64 3.79
N LEU A 191 4.90 -9.58 2.48
CA LEU A 191 5.13 -8.41 1.62
C LEU A 191 3.77 -7.84 1.26
N SER A 192 3.49 -6.62 1.66
CA SER A 192 2.16 -6.04 1.53
C SER A 192 2.21 -4.57 1.13
N TYR A 193 1.05 -3.98 0.90
CA TYR A 193 0.92 -2.58 0.51
C TYR A 193 1.57 -1.63 1.56
N PRO A 194 2.53 -0.79 1.16
CA PRO A 194 3.32 -0.01 2.12
C PRO A 194 2.51 0.90 3.05
N LEU A 195 1.42 1.51 2.53
CA LEU A 195 0.59 2.39 3.34
C LEU A 195 -0.26 1.65 4.38
N LEU A 196 -0.48 0.34 4.24
CA LEU A 196 -1.10 -0.47 5.29
C LEU A 196 -0.31 -0.36 6.60
N LYS A 197 1.04 -0.44 6.53
CA LYS A 197 1.91 -0.27 7.72
C LYS A 197 1.71 1.09 8.39
N GLN A 198 1.63 2.14 7.58
CA GLN A 198 1.46 3.51 8.09
C GLN A 198 0.09 3.70 8.73
N LEU A 199 -0.98 3.22 8.07
CA LEU A 199 -2.34 3.28 8.62
C LEU A 199 -2.46 2.48 9.91
N ALA A 200 -1.97 1.23 9.93
CA ALA A 200 -2.00 0.39 11.12
C ALA A 200 -1.26 1.06 12.30
N ARG A 201 -0.08 1.62 12.05
CA ARG A 201 0.67 2.36 13.08
C ARG A 201 -0.11 3.58 13.61
N ARG A 202 -0.73 4.37 12.74
CA ARG A 202 -1.54 5.53 13.13
C ARG A 202 -2.76 5.14 13.95
N LEU A 203 -3.39 4.04 13.59
CA LEU A 203 -4.55 3.48 14.30
C LEU A 203 -4.17 2.59 15.50
N ARG A 204 -2.87 2.43 15.78
CA ARG A 204 -2.35 1.55 16.84
C ARG A 204 -2.79 0.09 16.69
N LEU A 205 -2.92 -0.38 15.45
CA LEU A 205 -3.19 -1.77 15.11
C LEU A 205 -1.87 -2.52 14.96
N ASN A 206 -1.87 -3.82 15.26
CA ASN A 206 -0.74 -4.71 15.08
C ASN A 206 -0.87 -5.47 13.76
N LEU A 207 0.17 -5.46 12.92
CA LEU A 207 0.20 -6.30 11.74
C LEU A 207 0.89 -7.62 12.04
N THR A 208 0.24 -8.72 11.65
CA THR A 208 0.78 -10.08 11.79
C THR A 208 1.11 -10.62 10.40
N PRO A 209 2.39 -10.77 10.06
CA PRO A 209 2.79 -11.24 8.73
C PRO A 209 2.44 -12.71 8.55
N VAL A 210 1.79 -13.02 7.43
CA VAL A 210 1.46 -14.37 6.99
C VAL A 210 2.36 -14.73 5.82
N ARG A 211 3.00 -15.89 5.87
CA ARG A 211 3.89 -16.39 4.80
C ARG A 211 3.12 -16.54 3.50
N MET A 212 3.82 -16.34 2.40
CA MET A 212 3.31 -16.46 1.05
C MET A 212 4.29 -17.22 0.16
N ASP A 213 3.79 -17.74 -0.94
CA ASP A 213 4.55 -18.33 -2.05
C ASP A 213 4.17 -17.68 -3.39
N GLN A 214 4.54 -18.27 -4.51
CA GLN A 214 4.15 -17.78 -5.85
C GLN A 214 2.63 -17.76 -6.08
N GLY A 215 1.87 -18.57 -5.33
CA GLY A 215 0.41 -18.57 -5.32
C GLY A 215 -0.21 -17.63 -4.25
N GLY A 216 0.58 -16.72 -3.66
CA GLY A 216 0.12 -15.78 -2.65
C GLY A 216 0.08 -16.35 -1.23
N MET A 217 -0.78 -15.80 -0.37
CA MET A 217 -0.87 -16.16 1.04
C MET A 217 -1.07 -17.66 1.27
N LEU A 218 -0.31 -18.23 2.21
CA LEU A 218 -0.38 -19.66 2.61
C LEU A 218 -1.46 -19.87 3.68
N PRO A 219 -2.50 -20.70 3.42
CA PRO A 219 -3.58 -20.97 4.37
C PRO A 219 -3.09 -21.52 5.71
N ASP A 220 -2.14 -22.47 5.71
CA ASP A 220 -1.57 -23.03 6.95
C ASP A 220 -0.91 -21.97 7.83
N SER A 221 -0.27 -20.97 7.20
CA SER A 221 0.36 -19.85 7.91
C SER A 221 -0.69 -18.91 8.52
N LEU A 222 -1.79 -18.64 7.80
CA LEU A 222 -2.91 -17.87 8.33
C LEU A 222 -3.59 -18.63 9.49
N GLU A 223 -3.83 -19.92 9.32
CA GLU A 223 -4.45 -20.73 10.39
C GLU A 223 -3.56 -20.80 11.64
N ALA A 224 -2.25 -20.92 11.47
CA ALA A 224 -1.32 -20.87 12.59
C ALA A 224 -1.35 -19.53 13.33
N ALA A 225 -1.42 -18.40 12.60
CA ALA A 225 -1.56 -17.08 13.18
C ALA A 225 -2.91 -16.93 13.94
N CYS A 226 -4.01 -17.38 13.35
CA CYS A 226 -5.32 -17.37 14.00
C CYS A 226 -5.36 -18.24 15.25
N ARG A 227 -4.72 -19.42 15.21
CA ARG A 227 -4.64 -20.36 16.35
C ARG A 227 -3.81 -19.80 17.50
N ALA A 228 -2.77 -19.00 17.21
CA ALA A 228 -2.02 -18.28 18.23
C ALA A 228 -2.85 -17.22 18.95
N GLY A 229 -3.97 -16.81 18.36
CA GLY A 229 -4.98 -15.92 18.93
C GLY A 229 -4.77 -14.44 18.58
N GLY A 230 -5.86 -13.67 18.73
CA GLY A 230 -5.84 -12.22 18.60
C GLY A 230 -6.10 -11.66 17.19
N ILE A 231 -6.05 -12.47 16.13
CA ILE A 231 -6.33 -12.01 14.77
C ILE A 231 -7.82 -11.63 14.66
N LYS A 232 -8.10 -10.38 14.29
CA LYS A 232 -9.44 -9.83 14.08
C LYS A 232 -9.73 -9.54 12.62
N GLY A 233 -8.71 -9.22 11.84
CA GLY A 233 -8.82 -8.92 10.41
C GLY A 233 -7.78 -9.62 9.58
N LEU A 234 -8.10 -9.80 8.29
CA LEU A 234 -7.21 -10.26 7.24
C LEU A 234 -7.22 -9.22 6.13
N TYR A 235 -6.06 -8.65 5.82
CA TYR A 235 -5.88 -7.81 4.63
C TYR A 235 -5.10 -8.57 3.57
N LEU A 236 -5.58 -8.55 2.32
CA LEU A 236 -4.88 -9.19 1.20
C LEU A 236 -5.23 -8.56 -0.15
N MET A 237 -4.34 -8.80 -1.13
CA MET A 237 -4.49 -8.42 -2.55
C MET A 237 -4.47 -9.70 -3.41
N PRO A 238 -5.61 -10.42 -3.55
CA PRO A 238 -5.61 -11.81 -3.97
C PRO A 238 -5.44 -12.03 -5.48
N THR A 239 -5.74 -11.05 -6.33
CA THR A 239 -5.72 -11.23 -7.80
C THR A 239 -4.42 -10.76 -8.44
N CYS A 240 -3.88 -9.63 -7.96
CA CYS A 240 -2.60 -9.09 -8.44
C CYS A 240 -1.88 -8.47 -7.24
N GLN A 241 -1.15 -9.31 -6.53
CA GLN A 241 -0.48 -8.94 -5.29
C GLN A 241 0.61 -7.89 -5.52
N ASN A 242 0.65 -6.87 -4.68
CA ASN A 242 1.69 -5.87 -4.69
C ASN A 242 2.68 -6.12 -3.53
N PRO A 243 3.97 -6.48 -3.81
CA PRO A 243 4.69 -6.23 -5.07
C PRO A 243 4.87 -7.47 -5.98
N THR A 244 4.52 -8.69 -5.55
CA THR A 244 5.01 -9.94 -6.13
C THR A 244 4.24 -10.43 -7.36
N LEU A 245 3.09 -9.80 -7.70
CA LEU A 245 2.17 -10.25 -8.74
C LEU A 245 1.59 -11.67 -8.51
N ALA A 246 1.75 -12.21 -7.30
CA ALA A 246 1.12 -13.48 -6.96
C ALA A 246 -0.40 -13.39 -7.14
N GLN A 247 -0.99 -14.48 -7.62
CA GLN A 247 -2.43 -14.63 -7.76
C GLN A 247 -2.89 -15.82 -6.95
N ILE A 248 -3.77 -15.59 -5.97
CA ILE A 248 -4.30 -16.66 -5.13
C ILE A 248 -5.29 -17.49 -5.95
N PRO A 249 -5.02 -18.79 -6.18
CA PRO A 249 -5.92 -19.64 -6.93
C PRO A 249 -7.24 -19.88 -6.17
N GLU A 250 -8.32 -20.19 -6.90
CA GLU A 250 -9.67 -20.27 -6.33
C GLU A 250 -9.78 -21.23 -5.14
N TYR A 251 -9.15 -22.44 -5.24
CA TYR A 251 -9.19 -23.39 -4.14
C TYR A 251 -8.60 -22.80 -2.84
N ARG A 252 -7.50 -22.04 -2.95
CA ARG A 252 -6.84 -21.40 -1.81
C ARG A 252 -7.66 -20.22 -1.28
N ARG A 253 -8.38 -19.48 -2.15
CA ARG A 253 -9.35 -18.44 -1.71
C ARG A 253 -10.43 -19.06 -0.83
N ARG A 254 -10.96 -20.22 -1.20
CA ARG A 254 -11.95 -20.97 -0.40
C ARG A 254 -11.37 -21.41 0.95
N GLU A 255 -10.15 -21.95 0.98
CA GLU A 255 -9.48 -22.34 2.21
C GLU A 255 -9.28 -21.14 3.16
N LEU A 256 -8.81 -19.99 2.64
CA LEU A 256 -8.64 -18.77 3.42
C LEU A 256 -9.99 -18.27 4.01
N VAL A 257 -11.05 -18.31 3.21
CA VAL A 257 -12.41 -17.95 3.67
C VAL A 257 -12.88 -18.88 4.80
N GLU A 258 -12.67 -20.19 4.67
CA GLU A 258 -13.07 -21.14 5.72
C GLU A 258 -12.28 -20.94 7.03
N ILE A 259 -11.00 -20.59 6.95
CA ILE A 259 -10.21 -20.20 8.12
C ILE A 259 -10.80 -18.93 8.75
N CYS A 260 -11.09 -17.90 7.95
CA CYS A 260 -11.69 -16.65 8.45
C CYS A 260 -13.07 -16.89 9.10
N ARG A 261 -13.87 -17.80 8.56
CA ARG A 261 -15.16 -18.21 9.19
C ARG A 261 -14.95 -18.88 10.52
N ARG A 262 -14.00 -19.82 10.59
CA ARG A 262 -13.70 -20.61 11.81
C ARG A 262 -13.23 -19.74 12.95
N TYR A 263 -12.44 -18.72 12.68
CA TYR A 263 -11.81 -17.87 13.69
C TYR A 263 -12.47 -16.49 13.83
N ASP A 264 -13.61 -16.27 13.18
CA ASP A 264 -14.34 -15.00 13.16
C ASP A 264 -13.49 -13.79 12.76
N VAL A 265 -12.77 -13.92 11.65
CA VAL A 265 -11.89 -12.91 11.09
C VAL A 265 -12.60 -12.14 9.98
N MET A 266 -12.61 -10.80 10.05
CA MET A 266 -13.09 -9.93 8.98
C MET A 266 -12.07 -9.85 7.85
N ILE A 267 -12.52 -9.95 6.60
CA ILE A 267 -11.65 -9.87 5.41
C ILE A 267 -11.69 -8.46 4.83
N ILE A 268 -10.53 -7.93 4.48
CA ILE A 268 -10.36 -6.68 3.71
C ILE A 268 -9.69 -7.08 2.40
N GLU A 269 -10.47 -7.13 1.33
CA GLU A 269 -10.01 -7.47 0.00
C GLU A 269 -9.72 -6.19 -0.79
N ASP A 270 -8.42 -5.89 -0.98
CA ASP A 270 -7.95 -4.70 -1.69
C ASP A 270 -7.42 -5.11 -3.08
N ASP A 271 -8.30 -5.22 -4.05
CA ASP A 271 -7.97 -5.81 -5.35
C ASP A 271 -7.81 -4.75 -6.46
N VAL A 272 -7.20 -3.61 -6.11
CA VAL A 272 -7.09 -2.42 -6.97
C VAL A 272 -6.39 -2.67 -8.31
N TYR A 273 -5.51 -3.66 -8.39
CA TYR A 273 -4.79 -4.01 -9.63
C TYR A 273 -5.47 -5.14 -10.44
N ALA A 274 -6.53 -5.77 -9.93
CA ALA A 274 -7.16 -6.90 -10.60
C ALA A 274 -7.62 -6.58 -12.01
N LEU A 275 -8.17 -5.37 -12.23
CA LEU A 275 -8.61 -4.96 -13.57
C LEU A 275 -7.46 -4.73 -14.56
N SER A 276 -6.20 -4.71 -14.13
CA SER A 276 -5.08 -4.76 -15.09
C SER A 276 -5.01 -6.09 -15.83
N LEU A 277 -5.50 -7.17 -15.21
CA LEU A 277 -5.49 -8.51 -15.78
C LEU A 277 -6.73 -8.77 -16.65
N GLU A 278 -6.62 -9.65 -17.65
CA GLU A 278 -7.72 -9.97 -18.56
C GLU A 278 -8.73 -10.95 -17.94
N HIS A 279 -8.25 -11.84 -17.08
CA HIS A 279 -9.06 -12.89 -16.47
C HIS A 279 -8.94 -12.82 -14.95
N ASN A 280 -10.06 -12.58 -14.30
CA ASN A 280 -10.15 -12.52 -12.85
C ASN A 280 -10.81 -13.79 -12.29
N LEU A 281 -10.25 -14.28 -11.18
CA LEU A 281 -10.89 -15.30 -10.38
C LEU A 281 -11.98 -14.67 -9.51
N PRO A 282 -12.99 -15.45 -9.07
CA PRO A 282 -14.01 -14.94 -8.17
C PRO A 282 -13.38 -14.28 -6.93
N PRO A 283 -13.76 -13.04 -6.56
CA PRO A 283 -13.24 -12.38 -5.38
C PRO A 283 -13.67 -13.10 -4.10
N LEU A 284 -12.90 -12.96 -3.01
CA LEU A 284 -13.27 -13.53 -1.72
C LEU A 284 -14.61 -12.99 -1.23
N ALA A 285 -14.91 -11.73 -1.55
CA ALA A 285 -16.21 -11.11 -1.26
C ALA A 285 -17.41 -11.86 -1.86
N SER A 286 -17.23 -12.52 -3.02
CA SER A 286 -18.29 -13.39 -3.58
C SER A 286 -18.43 -14.73 -2.87
N LEU A 287 -17.35 -15.19 -2.20
CA LEU A 287 -17.31 -16.45 -1.44
C LEU A 287 -17.73 -16.25 0.02
N ALA A 288 -17.51 -15.05 0.57
CA ALA A 288 -17.80 -14.71 1.96
C ALA A 288 -18.42 -13.29 2.08
N PRO A 289 -19.59 -13.02 1.45
CA PRO A 289 -20.20 -11.70 1.46
C PRO A 289 -20.56 -11.21 2.87
N GLU A 290 -20.73 -12.12 3.83
CA GLU A 290 -21.05 -11.82 5.21
C GLU A 290 -19.89 -11.28 6.04
N ARG A 291 -18.64 -11.34 5.53
CA ARG A 291 -17.43 -10.94 6.27
C ARG A 291 -16.33 -10.33 5.43
N CYS A 292 -16.58 -9.95 4.20
CA CYS A 292 -15.57 -9.37 3.32
C CYS A 292 -15.94 -7.93 2.93
N CYS A 293 -15.07 -6.98 3.29
CA CYS A 293 -15.08 -5.61 2.79
C CYS A 293 -14.25 -5.57 1.51
N PHE A 294 -14.90 -5.43 0.35
CA PHE A 294 -14.23 -5.37 -0.94
C PHE A 294 -14.03 -3.92 -1.39
N ILE A 295 -12.83 -3.59 -1.85
CA ILE A 295 -12.44 -2.25 -2.34
C ILE A 295 -12.26 -2.28 -3.86
N ALA A 296 -13.16 -1.63 -4.59
CA ALA A 296 -13.11 -1.47 -6.05
C ALA A 296 -12.61 -0.07 -6.42
N SER A 297 -11.33 0.04 -6.78
CA SER A 297 -10.70 1.33 -7.17
C SER A 297 -10.99 1.69 -8.62
N THR A 298 -11.09 2.99 -8.90
CA THR A 298 -11.08 3.52 -10.27
C THR A 298 -9.72 4.10 -10.65
N SER A 299 -8.79 4.25 -9.69
CA SER A 299 -7.55 5.02 -9.87
C SER A 299 -6.65 4.41 -10.93
N GLU A 300 -6.36 3.14 -10.83
CA GLU A 300 -5.39 2.45 -11.70
C GLU A 300 -5.96 2.17 -13.08
N ALA A 301 -7.23 1.75 -13.12
CA ALA A 301 -7.90 1.36 -14.35
C ALA A 301 -8.40 2.55 -15.18
N LEU A 302 -8.76 3.67 -14.53
CA LEU A 302 -9.38 4.82 -15.17
C LEU A 302 -8.55 6.09 -15.02
N SER A 303 -8.56 6.71 -13.82
CA SER A 303 -7.80 7.93 -13.55
C SER A 303 -7.55 8.11 -12.05
N GLY A 304 -6.27 8.19 -11.67
CA GLY A 304 -5.87 8.37 -10.27
C GLY A 304 -6.34 9.71 -9.68
N GLY A 305 -6.39 10.75 -10.49
CA GLY A 305 -6.80 12.10 -10.06
C GLY A 305 -8.27 12.24 -9.66
N LEU A 306 -9.15 11.33 -10.08
CA LEU A 306 -10.55 11.31 -9.65
C LEU A 306 -10.71 11.07 -8.16
N ARG A 307 -9.81 10.30 -7.55
CA ARG A 307 -9.92 9.88 -6.14
C ARG A 307 -11.30 9.29 -5.82
N ILE A 308 -11.75 8.32 -6.61
CA ILE A 308 -13.01 7.59 -6.39
C ILE A 308 -12.72 6.10 -6.27
N ALA A 309 -13.32 5.49 -5.25
CA ALA A 309 -13.40 4.04 -5.08
C ALA A 309 -14.77 3.67 -4.50
N TYR A 310 -15.12 2.42 -4.68
CA TYR A 310 -16.35 1.86 -4.16
C TYR A 310 -16.02 0.81 -3.12
N LEU A 311 -16.57 0.96 -1.92
CA LEU A 311 -16.46 0.00 -0.83
C LEU A 311 -17.74 -0.83 -0.78
N CYS A 312 -17.60 -2.15 -0.90
CA CYS A 312 -18.69 -3.11 -0.84
C CYS A 312 -18.56 -3.95 0.45
N PRO A 313 -19.15 -3.50 1.55
CA PRO A 313 -19.04 -4.17 2.83
C PRO A 313 -20.18 -5.19 3.06
N PRO A 314 -20.05 -6.07 4.05
CA PRO A 314 -21.18 -6.81 4.60
C PRO A 314 -22.26 -5.88 5.17
N ASP A 315 -23.53 -6.29 5.06
CA ASP A 315 -24.68 -5.53 5.58
C ASP A 315 -24.55 -5.19 7.08
N ALA A 316 -24.02 -6.13 7.86
CA ALA A 316 -23.89 -6.00 9.30
C ALA A 316 -23.02 -4.80 9.74
N VAL A 317 -22.05 -4.38 8.91
CA VAL A 317 -21.11 -3.29 9.24
C VAL A 317 -21.34 -2.03 8.40
N PHE A 318 -22.29 -2.05 7.48
CA PHE A 318 -22.54 -0.96 6.53
C PHE A 318 -22.79 0.39 7.22
N ALA A 319 -23.68 0.43 8.20
CA ALA A 319 -24.05 1.67 8.90
C ALA A 319 -22.87 2.28 9.69
N GLU A 320 -21.96 1.44 10.20
CA GLU A 320 -20.78 1.90 10.93
C GLU A 320 -19.77 2.52 9.98
N LEU A 321 -19.53 1.89 8.84
CA LEU A 321 -18.64 2.40 7.79
C LEU A 321 -19.17 3.71 7.20
N GLU A 322 -20.48 3.82 6.95
CA GLU A 322 -21.11 5.06 6.49
C GLU A 322 -20.90 6.21 7.50
N ARG A 323 -21.06 5.95 8.80
CA ARG A 323 -20.77 6.94 9.85
C ARG A 323 -19.31 7.36 9.86
N THR A 324 -18.37 6.44 9.64
CA THR A 324 -16.94 6.76 9.59
C THR A 324 -16.60 7.64 8.38
N ILE A 325 -17.22 7.42 7.23
CA ILE A 325 -17.09 8.36 6.09
C ILE A 325 -17.55 9.75 6.51
N SER A 326 -18.68 9.85 7.22
CA SER A 326 -19.18 11.14 7.72
C SER A 326 -18.19 11.85 8.66
N TYR A 327 -17.46 11.09 9.51
CA TYR A 327 -16.48 11.67 10.45
C TYR A 327 -15.14 12.03 9.80
N THR A 328 -14.76 11.36 8.72
CA THR A 328 -13.45 11.56 8.07
C THR A 328 -13.48 12.66 7.02
N ILE A 329 -14.40 12.57 6.07
CA ILE A 329 -14.46 13.46 4.90
C ILE A 329 -15.86 14.02 4.62
N SER A 330 -16.84 13.72 5.46
CA SER A 330 -18.29 13.96 5.27
C SER A 330 -18.88 13.16 4.10
N MET A 331 -18.26 13.20 2.92
CA MET A 331 -18.67 12.49 1.70
C MET A 331 -17.50 12.50 0.68
N ALA A 332 -17.49 11.57 -0.26
CA ALA A 332 -16.62 11.68 -1.44
C ALA A 332 -17.03 12.88 -2.30
N PRO A 333 -16.07 13.54 -3.02
CA PRO A 333 -16.37 14.70 -3.86
C PRO A 333 -17.41 14.36 -4.94
N PRO A 334 -18.64 14.96 -4.91
CA PRO A 334 -19.72 14.54 -5.79
C PRO A 334 -19.42 14.78 -7.29
N LEU A 335 -18.72 15.85 -7.62
CA LEU A 335 -18.32 16.13 -9.00
C LEU A 335 -17.40 15.05 -9.57
N MET A 336 -16.43 14.57 -8.78
CA MET A 336 -15.51 13.51 -9.20
C MET A 336 -16.22 12.16 -9.31
N ALA A 337 -17.17 11.89 -8.41
CA ALA A 337 -18.03 10.71 -8.48
C ALA A 337 -18.95 10.75 -9.71
N GLU A 338 -19.46 11.91 -10.09
CA GLU A 338 -20.27 12.09 -11.30
C GLU A 338 -19.45 11.84 -12.56
N LEU A 339 -18.21 12.38 -12.66
CA LEU A 339 -17.30 12.12 -13.77
C LEU A 339 -16.99 10.62 -13.90
N ALA A 340 -16.67 9.94 -12.78
CA ALA A 340 -16.49 8.49 -12.78
C ALA A 340 -17.75 7.75 -13.27
N THR A 341 -18.92 8.17 -12.79
CA THR A 341 -20.23 7.62 -13.18
C THR A 341 -20.46 7.77 -14.69
N MET A 342 -20.23 8.96 -15.22
CA MET A 342 -20.36 9.25 -16.66
C MET A 342 -19.45 8.32 -17.47
N TRP A 343 -18.17 8.23 -17.13
CA TRP A 343 -17.19 7.41 -17.86
C TRP A 343 -17.46 5.91 -17.77
N ILE A 344 -18.00 5.46 -16.64
CA ILE A 344 -18.42 4.07 -16.47
C ILE A 344 -19.65 3.77 -17.35
N ARG A 345 -20.65 4.67 -17.37
CA ARG A 345 -21.91 4.45 -18.10
C ARG A 345 -21.78 4.61 -19.62
N ASN A 346 -20.95 5.54 -20.09
CA ASN A 346 -20.78 5.81 -21.53
C ASN A 346 -19.70 4.93 -22.19
N GLY A 347 -19.12 3.98 -21.46
CA GLY A 347 -18.10 3.05 -21.95
C GLY A 347 -16.69 3.65 -22.10
N THR A 348 -16.46 4.89 -21.66
CA THR A 348 -15.12 5.51 -21.67
C THR A 348 -14.17 4.72 -20.77
N ALA A 349 -14.63 4.30 -19.59
CA ALA A 349 -13.82 3.50 -18.67
C ALA A 349 -13.31 2.19 -19.30
N ASP A 350 -14.14 1.52 -20.11
CA ASP A 350 -13.73 0.30 -20.82
C ASP A 350 -12.68 0.57 -21.90
N ARG A 351 -12.86 1.66 -22.66
CA ARG A 351 -11.89 2.05 -23.69
C ARG A 351 -10.53 2.40 -23.08
N VAL A 352 -10.52 3.13 -21.98
CA VAL A 352 -9.29 3.51 -21.26
C VAL A 352 -8.60 2.28 -20.70
N LEU A 353 -9.34 1.41 -20.01
CA LEU A 353 -8.78 0.18 -19.46
C LEU A 353 -8.19 -0.72 -20.56
N ALA A 354 -8.89 -0.89 -21.67
CA ALA A 354 -8.38 -1.65 -22.81
C ALA A 354 -7.12 -1.01 -23.43
N ALA A 355 -7.04 0.31 -23.51
CA ALA A 355 -5.85 1.01 -23.98
C ALA A 355 -4.66 0.82 -23.03
N LYS A 356 -4.89 0.96 -21.71
CA LYS A 356 -3.87 0.73 -20.69
C LYS A 356 -3.35 -0.71 -20.70
N ARG A 357 -4.23 -1.70 -20.84
CA ARG A 357 -3.83 -3.11 -20.97
C ARG A 357 -2.97 -3.37 -22.20
N ARG A 358 -3.31 -2.79 -23.36
CA ARG A 358 -2.47 -2.91 -24.56
C ARG A 358 -1.08 -2.31 -24.34
N GLU A 359 -1.02 -1.10 -23.79
CA GLU A 359 0.27 -0.47 -23.48
C GLU A 359 1.07 -1.26 -22.45
N ALA A 360 0.42 -1.80 -21.42
CA ALA A 360 1.06 -2.66 -20.44
C ALA A 360 1.64 -3.93 -21.08
N ALA A 361 0.93 -4.55 -22.03
CA ALA A 361 1.40 -5.76 -22.71
C ALA A 361 2.71 -5.51 -23.48
N GLU A 362 2.80 -4.40 -24.20
CA GLU A 362 4.01 -3.98 -24.92
C GLU A 362 5.18 -3.73 -23.96
N ARG A 363 4.92 -3.02 -22.84
CA ARG A 363 5.95 -2.73 -21.84
C ARG A 363 6.41 -3.95 -21.06
N ASN A 364 5.50 -4.90 -20.78
CA ASN A 364 5.89 -6.18 -20.20
C ASN A 364 6.71 -7.03 -21.17
N ALA A 365 6.42 -7.00 -22.48
CA ALA A 365 7.24 -7.66 -23.47
C ALA A 365 8.67 -7.07 -23.52
N LEU A 366 8.77 -5.74 -23.49
CA LEU A 366 10.04 -5.03 -23.43
C LEU A 366 10.83 -5.36 -22.15
N ALA A 367 10.16 -5.39 -20.98
CA ALA A 367 10.80 -5.75 -19.73
C ALA A 367 11.34 -7.20 -19.74
N ARG A 368 10.57 -8.16 -20.26
CA ARG A 368 11.03 -9.54 -20.42
C ARG A 368 12.23 -9.66 -21.35
N GLN A 369 12.27 -8.87 -22.43
CA GLN A 369 13.37 -8.87 -23.38
C GLN A 369 14.65 -8.29 -22.79
N LEU A 370 14.55 -7.15 -22.09
CA LEU A 370 15.73 -6.43 -21.59
C LEU A 370 16.28 -7.01 -20.27
N LEU A 371 15.44 -7.69 -19.50
CA LEU A 371 15.80 -8.37 -18.25
C LEU A 371 15.83 -9.89 -18.44
N ASP A 372 16.01 -10.38 -19.68
CA ASP A 372 16.17 -11.81 -19.96
C ASP A 372 17.38 -12.38 -19.19
N GLY A 373 17.21 -13.59 -18.67
CA GLY A 373 18.23 -14.23 -17.81
C GLY A 373 18.14 -13.87 -16.32
N PHE A 374 17.28 -12.91 -15.92
CA PHE A 374 17.03 -12.59 -14.51
C PHE A 374 15.62 -13.08 -14.06
N PRO A 375 15.45 -13.46 -12.78
CA PRO A 375 14.16 -13.90 -12.26
C PRO A 375 13.16 -12.75 -12.20
N LEU A 376 12.40 -12.56 -13.29
CA LEU A 376 11.41 -11.50 -13.46
C LEU A 376 10.00 -12.07 -13.45
N GLU A 377 9.22 -11.73 -12.44
CA GLU A 377 7.78 -12.01 -12.39
C GLU A 377 7.01 -10.91 -13.12
N THR A 378 6.18 -11.30 -14.09
CA THR A 378 5.35 -10.39 -14.88
C THR A 378 3.95 -10.96 -15.08
N ARG A 379 2.99 -10.07 -15.38
CA ARG A 379 1.68 -10.44 -15.96
C ARG A 379 1.54 -9.73 -17.30
N THR A 380 0.99 -10.38 -18.30
CA THR A 380 0.94 -9.84 -19.67
C THR A 380 0.47 -8.40 -19.72
N THR A 381 -0.60 -8.08 -19.01
CA THR A 381 -1.20 -6.74 -18.95
C THR A 381 -1.02 -6.05 -17.60
N GLY A 382 -0.13 -6.55 -16.73
CA GLY A 382 0.18 -5.98 -15.42
C GLY A 382 0.84 -4.61 -15.53
N PHE A 383 0.58 -3.74 -14.57
CA PHE A 383 1.11 -2.37 -14.56
C PHE A 383 2.51 -2.25 -13.94
N PHE A 384 3.01 -3.33 -13.38
CA PHE A 384 4.34 -3.43 -12.80
C PHE A 384 4.88 -4.86 -12.94
N CYS A 385 6.16 -5.03 -12.68
CA CYS A 385 6.81 -6.32 -12.58
C CYS A 385 7.65 -6.39 -11.30
N TRP A 386 7.99 -7.61 -10.87
CA TRP A 386 8.81 -7.89 -9.71
C TRP A 386 10.10 -8.57 -10.14
N LEU A 387 11.23 -7.91 -9.91
CA LEU A 387 12.55 -8.41 -10.24
C LEU A 387 13.22 -8.92 -8.97
N LYS A 388 13.47 -10.22 -8.88
CA LYS A 388 14.28 -10.82 -7.81
C LYS A 388 15.74 -10.55 -8.08
N LEU A 389 16.44 -10.07 -7.09
CA LEU A 389 17.85 -9.70 -7.23
C LEU A 389 18.73 -10.93 -6.96
N PRO A 390 19.74 -11.17 -7.82
CA PRO A 390 20.74 -12.20 -7.58
C PRO A 390 21.73 -11.77 -6.49
N ASP A 391 22.36 -12.72 -5.82
CA ASP A 391 23.49 -12.45 -4.94
C ASP A 391 24.63 -11.76 -5.71
N PRO A 392 25.33 -10.79 -5.12
CA PRO A 392 25.26 -10.36 -3.72
C PRO A 392 24.34 -9.13 -3.45
N TRP A 393 23.42 -8.79 -4.33
CA TRP A 393 22.63 -7.59 -4.23
C TRP A 393 21.63 -7.64 -3.06
N ALA A 394 21.76 -6.68 -2.13
CA ALA A 394 20.70 -6.31 -1.21
C ALA A 394 19.76 -5.31 -1.89
N ALA A 395 18.46 -5.44 -1.70
CA ALA A 395 17.44 -4.63 -2.40
C ALA A 395 17.63 -3.12 -2.18
N VAL A 396 17.88 -2.70 -0.94
CA VAL A 396 18.15 -1.29 -0.59
C VAL A 396 19.41 -0.76 -1.27
N ALA A 397 20.48 -1.56 -1.33
CA ALA A 397 21.72 -1.17 -1.99
C ALA A 397 21.54 -1.05 -3.51
N PHE A 398 20.77 -1.96 -4.11
CA PHE A 398 20.44 -1.91 -5.53
C PHE A 398 19.58 -0.68 -5.86
N ALA A 399 18.56 -0.39 -5.05
CA ALA A 399 17.72 0.80 -5.22
C ALA A 399 18.51 2.10 -5.13
N GLU A 400 19.44 2.19 -4.18
CA GLU A 400 20.32 3.36 -4.05
C GLU A 400 21.28 3.48 -5.25
N ALA A 401 21.88 2.38 -5.73
CA ALA A 401 22.74 2.38 -6.91
C ALA A 401 21.98 2.74 -8.20
N ALA A 402 20.68 2.33 -8.31
CA ALA A 402 19.80 2.74 -9.39
C ALA A 402 19.48 4.24 -9.32
N ARG A 403 19.19 4.76 -8.13
CA ARG A 403 18.91 6.17 -7.88
C ARG A 403 20.08 7.06 -8.28
N GLN A 404 21.32 6.64 -8.00
CA GLN A 404 22.54 7.34 -8.44
C GLN A 404 22.70 7.38 -9.97
N ARG A 405 22.02 6.46 -10.69
CA ARG A 405 21.95 6.43 -12.17
C ARG A 405 20.68 7.07 -12.72
N GLY A 406 19.93 7.78 -11.87
CA GLY A 406 18.72 8.50 -12.27
C GLY A 406 17.46 7.61 -12.38
N ILE A 407 17.44 6.44 -11.74
CA ILE A 407 16.30 5.52 -11.78
C ILE A 407 15.80 5.27 -10.34
N ILE A 408 14.53 5.52 -10.10
CA ILE A 408 13.85 5.19 -8.84
C ILE A 408 13.18 3.83 -8.99
N VAL A 409 13.42 2.92 -8.06
CA VAL A 409 12.75 1.61 -7.97
C VAL A 409 12.23 1.41 -6.54
N ALA A 410 11.22 0.58 -6.36
CA ALA A 410 10.69 0.26 -5.02
C ALA A 410 11.32 -1.04 -4.53
N ASP A 411 12.16 -0.97 -3.51
CA ASP A 411 12.84 -2.13 -2.93
C ASP A 411 11.90 -2.98 -2.05
N SER A 412 12.28 -4.22 -1.80
CA SER A 412 11.48 -5.19 -1.06
C SER A 412 11.22 -4.81 0.40
N ASP A 413 12.09 -4.06 1.06
CA ASP A 413 11.93 -3.69 2.47
C ASP A 413 10.80 -2.67 2.65
N LEU A 414 10.51 -1.88 1.61
CA LEU A 414 9.34 -1.00 1.59
C LEU A 414 8.03 -1.78 1.83
N PHE A 415 7.94 -3.00 1.30
CA PHE A 415 6.74 -3.84 1.36
C PHE A 415 6.73 -4.80 2.57
N ALA A 416 7.89 -5.10 3.13
CA ALA A 416 8.02 -6.06 4.23
C ALA A 416 7.26 -5.59 5.48
N LEU A 417 6.41 -6.44 6.04
CA LEU A 417 5.73 -6.17 7.32
C LEU A 417 6.67 -6.36 8.51
N ASN A 418 7.66 -7.22 8.37
CA ASN A 418 8.79 -7.35 9.30
C ASN A 418 9.90 -6.37 8.92
N HIS A 419 10.92 -6.27 9.78
CA HIS A 419 12.03 -5.33 9.62
C HIS A 419 12.96 -5.62 8.44
N ALA A 420 12.87 -6.79 7.83
CA ALA A 420 13.62 -7.14 6.62
C ALA A 420 12.77 -8.04 5.72
N SER A 421 12.89 -7.85 4.42
CA SER A 421 12.24 -8.71 3.45
C SER A 421 12.85 -10.12 3.49
N PRO A 422 12.03 -11.19 3.43
CA PRO A 422 12.51 -12.54 3.27
C PRO A 422 13.12 -12.81 1.89
N GLU A 423 12.85 -11.93 0.91
CA GLU A 423 13.30 -12.03 -0.47
C GLU A 423 13.85 -10.68 -0.92
N GLN A 424 15.05 -10.69 -1.55
CA GLN A 424 15.64 -9.49 -2.11
C GLN A 424 15.07 -9.25 -3.51
N GLY A 425 14.41 -8.12 -3.71
CA GLY A 425 13.79 -7.80 -4.98
C GLY A 425 13.40 -6.33 -5.09
N VAL A 426 13.08 -5.91 -6.30
CA VAL A 426 12.56 -4.57 -6.58
C VAL A 426 11.33 -4.63 -7.45
N ARG A 427 10.34 -3.80 -7.13
CA ARG A 427 9.18 -3.60 -7.99
C ARG A 427 9.48 -2.49 -8.99
N LEU A 428 9.18 -2.75 -10.25
CA LEU A 428 9.35 -1.83 -11.36
C LEU A 428 7.98 -1.47 -11.93
N ALA A 429 7.53 -0.24 -11.70
CA ALA A 429 6.28 0.29 -12.24
C ALA A 429 6.45 0.65 -13.72
N LEU A 430 5.77 -0.06 -14.60
CA LEU A 430 5.95 0.09 -16.05
C LEU A 430 5.30 1.38 -16.61
N GLY A 431 4.42 2.02 -15.86
CA GLY A 431 3.77 3.28 -16.21
C GLY A 431 4.46 4.54 -15.71
N GLY A 432 5.49 4.42 -14.89
CA GLY A 432 6.18 5.54 -14.24
C GLY A 432 6.99 6.43 -15.19
N VAL A 433 7.27 5.97 -16.40
CA VAL A 433 7.90 6.75 -17.48
C VAL A 433 6.97 6.88 -18.68
N ARG A 434 7.01 8.05 -19.34
CA ARG A 434 6.02 8.38 -20.37
C ARG A 434 6.18 7.59 -21.66
N THR A 435 7.41 7.34 -22.12
CA THR A 435 7.66 6.68 -23.40
C THR A 435 8.28 5.29 -23.23
N ARG A 436 8.15 4.43 -24.24
CA ARG A 436 8.76 3.09 -24.24
C ARG A 436 10.30 3.16 -24.38
N GLU A 437 10.81 4.18 -25.06
CA GLU A 437 12.25 4.44 -25.20
C GLU A 437 12.85 4.76 -23.81
N ALA A 438 12.22 5.66 -23.05
CA ALA A 438 12.66 5.98 -21.69
C ALA A 438 12.59 4.76 -20.76
N LEU A 439 11.59 3.89 -20.95
CA LEU A 439 11.51 2.62 -20.22
C LEU A 439 12.66 1.67 -20.64
N ALA A 440 12.94 1.58 -21.94
CA ALA A 440 14.02 0.73 -22.43
C ALA A 440 15.39 1.18 -21.89
N ASP A 441 15.65 2.47 -21.88
CA ASP A 441 16.90 3.07 -21.35
C ASP A 441 17.06 2.76 -19.85
N ALA A 442 15.97 2.93 -19.07
CA ALA A 442 15.98 2.62 -17.65
C ALA A 442 16.19 1.12 -17.39
N LEU A 443 15.44 0.23 -18.07
CA LEU A 443 15.57 -1.21 -17.91
C LEU A 443 16.95 -1.72 -18.39
N GLY A 444 17.49 -1.17 -19.49
CA GLY A 444 18.84 -1.49 -19.97
C GLY A 444 19.92 -1.12 -18.97
N THR A 445 19.76 0.03 -18.29
CA THR A 445 20.66 0.45 -17.21
C THR A 445 20.59 -0.51 -16.02
N LEU A 446 19.38 -0.92 -15.60
CA LEU A 446 19.21 -1.88 -14.51
C LEU A 446 19.80 -3.25 -14.88
N ALA A 447 19.59 -3.72 -16.13
CA ALA A 447 20.21 -4.96 -16.61
C ALA A 447 21.75 -4.89 -16.57
N GLY A 448 22.33 -3.75 -17.00
CA GLY A 448 23.79 -3.53 -16.89
C GLY A 448 24.32 -3.59 -15.47
N MET A 449 23.56 -3.11 -14.48
CA MET A 449 23.93 -3.21 -13.05
C MET A 449 23.89 -4.65 -12.52
N LEU A 450 23.04 -5.50 -13.08
CA LEU A 450 22.89 -6.90 -12.66
C LEU A 450 23.99 -7.81 -13.28
N HIS A 451 24.59 -7.40 -14.40
CA HIS A 451 25.66 -8.15 -15.05
C HIS A 451 27.07 -7.85 -14.50
N GLY A 452 27.23 -6.75 -13.77
CA GLY A 452 28.54 -6.43 -13.30
C GLY A 452 28.88 -5.34 -12.53
#